data_f94c3640e4303dca064c1466e04e4de8
#
_entry.id   f94c3640e4303dca064c1466e04e4de8
#
_cell.length_a   1.000
_cell.length_b   1.000
_cell.length_c   1.000
_cell.angle_alpha   90.00
_cell.angle_beta   90.00
_cell.angle_gamma   90.00
#
_symmetry.space_group_name_H-M   'P 1'
#
loop_
_entity.id
_entity.type
_entity.pdbx_description
1 polymer ?
#
loop_
_entity_poly.entity_id
_entity_poly.type
_entity_poly.pdbx_seq_one_letter_code
_entity_poly.pdbx_strand_id
1 'polypeptide(L)'
;SEEGRMYFDSEVVTTILNNLLGNAMKYTAEGNIALRLQYGEEGGRPYAEIIVEDTGYGIAPHALPHIFERYYQAEGKHQASGSGLGLALVKSLADLHGGMLRVESELGRGSVFVFRLWADCTYPEALHMEGATEGTDKKTEDAVAEIDNRPLLLVVEDNDDIRDYVASSFDDEYHVVTA
;
A
#
# COMPACT_ATOMS: atom_id res chain seq x y z
N SER A 1 27.99 -2.25 3.00
CA SER A 1 26.64 -2.00 3.47
C SER A 1 25.70 -2.84 2.62
N GLU A 2 24.96 -3.76 3.24
CA GLU A 2 23.86 -4.48 2.60
C GLU A 2 22.68 -3.49 2.49
N GLU A 3 22.71 -2.67 1.46
CA GLU A 3 21.69 -1.66 1.21
C GLU A 3 20.38 -2.35 0.85
N GLY A 4 19.34 -2.08 1.61
CA GLY A 4 17.96 -2.29 1.21
C GLY A 4 17.30 -3.59 1.65
N ARG A 5 17.89 -4.43 2.46
CA ARG A 5 17.21 -5.63 2.98
C ARG A 5 16.57 -5.37 4.34
N MET A 6 15.28 -5.62 4.44
CA MET A 6 14.57 -5.60 5.71
C MET A 6 13.72 -6.87 5.86
N TYR A 7 13.49 -7.27 7.09
CA TYR A 7 12.61 -8.40 7.41
C TYR A 7 11.23 -7.86 7.76
N PHE A 8 10.20 -8.42 7.16
CA PHE A 8 8.81 -8.08 7.45
C PHE A 8 7.90 -9.29 7.17
N ASP A 9 6.72 -9.28 7.74
CA ASP A 9 5.68 -10.25 7.43
C ASP A 9 4.97 -9.83 6.13
N SER A 10 5.22 -10.58 5.07
CA SER A 10 4.68 -10.27 3.73
C SER A 10 3.15 -10.37 3.67
N GLU A 11 2.53 -11.30 4.41
CA GLU A 11 1.07 -11.44 4.43
C GLU A 11 0.41 -10.24 5.11
N VAL A 12 1.02 -9.75 6.20
CA VAL A 12 0.53 -8.55 6.90
C VAL A 12 0.67 -7.31 6.04
N VAL A 13 1.84 -7.11 5.41
CA VAL A 13 2.06 -5.96 4.52
C VAL A 13 1.09 -6.01 3.33
N THR A 14 0.91 -7.18 2.71
CA THR A 14 -0.06 -7.38 1.63
C THR A 14 -1.48 -7.07 2.08
N THR A 15 -1.88 -7.53 3.28
CA THR A 15 -3.21 -7.23 3.84
C THR A 15 -3.41 -5.73 4.07
N ILE A 16 -2.40 -5.03 4.58
CA ILE A 16 -2.43 -3.57 4.75
C ILE A 16 -2.58 -2.88 3.40
N LEU A 17 -1.76 -3.25 2.41
CA LEU A 17 -1.79 -2.67 1.08
C LEU A 17 -3.14 -2.87 0.38
N ASN A 18 -3.67 -4.09 0.38
CA ASN A 18 -4.97 -4.40 -0.23
C ASN A 18 -6.10 -3.57 0.39
N ASN A 19 -6.09 -3.36 1.71
CA ASN A 19 -7.08 -2.51 2.37
C ASN A 19 -6.92 -1.04 1.99
N LEU A 20 -5.70 -0.50 1.94
CA LEU A 20 -5.45 0.90 1.59
C LEU A 20 -5.77 1.16 0.11
N LEU A 21 -5.29 0.31 -0.81
CA LEU A 21 -5.57 0.41 -2.24
C LEU A 21 -7.06 0.20 -2.53
N GLY A 22 -7.70 -0.79 -1.91
CA GLY A 22 -9.13 -1.01 -2.04
C GLY A 22 -9.96 0.20 -1.60
N ASN A 23 -9.55 0.90 -0.53
CA ASN A 23 -10.16 2.16 -0.12
C ASN A 23 -9.91 3.28 -1.14
N ALA A 24 -8.67 3.44 -1.62
CA ALA A 24 -8.33 4.44 -2.62
C ALA A 24 -9.20 4.26 -3.88
N MET A 25 -9.32 3.03 -4.39
CA MET A 25 -10.18 2.73 -5.56
C MET A 25 -11.66 2.99 -5.30
N LYS A 26 -12.14 2.59 -4.14
CA LYS A 26 -13.53 2.75 -3.74
C LYS A 26 -13.97 4.21 -3.66
N TYR A 27 -13.06 5.09 -3.23
CA TYR A 27 -13.36 6.50 -2.97
C TYR A 27 -12.81 7.45 -4.04
N THR A 28 -12.20 6.91 -5.11
CA THR A 28 -11.75 7.68 -6.28
C THR A 28 -12.56 7.26 -7.50
N ALA A 29 -13.67 7.96 -7.76
CA ALA A 29 -14.51 7.68 -8.93
C ALA A 29 -13.82 8.09 -10.24
N GLU A 30 -13.08 9.19 -10.20
CA GLU A 30 -12.29 9.73 -11.31
C GLU A 30 -11.02 10.33 -10.72
N GLY A 31 -9.88 10.12 -11.38
CA GLY A 31 -8.60 10.67 -10.92
C GLY A 31 -7.48 9.63 -10.91
N ASN A 32 -6.56 9.76 -9.96
CA ASN A 32 -5.36 8.96 -9.89
C ASN A 32 -5.20 8.33 -8.51
N ILE A 33 -4.60 7.14 -8.51
CA ILE A 33 -4.11 6.46 -7.32
C ILE A 33 -2.62 6.20 -7.54
N ALA A 34 -1.78 6.50 -6.56
CA ALA A 34 -0.35 6.27 -6.61
C ALA A 34 0.10 5.48 -5.38
N LEU A 35 0.94 4.48 -5.63
CA LEU A 35 1.66 3.75 -4.60
C LEU A 35 3.14 4.14 -4.70
N ARG A 36 3.72 4.58 -3.57
CA ARG A 36 5.16 4.93 -3.50
C ARG A 36 5.79 4.21 -2.34
N LEU A 37 7.05 3.82 -2.53
CA LEU A 37 7.90 3.31 -1.47
C LEU A 37 9.04 4.31 -1.25
N GLN A 38 9.31 4.62 0.01
CA GLN A 38 10.39 5.54 0.38
C GLN A 38 11.21 4.95 1.52
N TYR A 39 12.52 5.20 1.47
CA TYR A 39 13.43 4.86 2.55
C TYR A 39 13.90 6.12 3.24
N GLY A 40 14.15 6.02 4.53
CA GLY A 40 14.64 7.13 5.31
C GLY A 40 15.28 6.68 6.62
N GLU A 41 15.71 7.66 7.39
CA GLU A 41 16.29 7.47 8.72
C GLU A 41 15.72 8.52 9.66
N GLU A 42 15.34 8.11 10.85
CA GLU A 42 14.87 9.00 11.90
C GLU A 42 15.53 8.62 13.24
N GLY A 43 16.28 9.56 13.82
CA GLY A 43 17.01 9.33 15.06
C GLY A 43 18.06 8.21 14.99
N GLY A 44 18.65 7.96 13.82
CA GLY A 44 19.61 6.88 13.60
C GLY A 44 18.96 5.52 13.33
N ARG A 45 17.62 5.46 13.17
CA ARG A 45 16.88 4.25 12.85
C ARG A 45 16.40 4.29 11.40
N PRO A 46 16.81 3.34 10.57
CA PRO A 46 16.32 3.25 9.20
C PRO A 46 14.86 2.79 9.16
N TYR A 47 14.10 3.32 8.20
CA TYR A 47 12.71 2.93 7.96
C TYR A 47 12.37 2.85 6.47
N ALA A 48 11.31 2.10 6.17
CA ALA A 48 10.60 2.15 4.90
C ALA A 48 9.20 2.71 5.09
N GLU A 49 8.74 3.56 4.18
CA GLU A 49 7.36 4.06 4.14
C GLU A 49 6.69 3.62 2.85
N ILE A 50 5.53 3.01 3.01
CA ILE A 50 4.61 2.70 1.93
C ILE A 50 3.54 3.78 1.93
N ILE A 51 3.40 4.48 0.80
CA ILE A 51 2.52 5.64 0.66
C ILE A 51 1.47 5.32 -0.40
N VAL A 52 0.22 5.31 0.01
CA VAL A 52 -0.94 5.22 -0.90
C VAL A 52 -1.59 6.59 -0.96
N GLU A 53 -1.56 7.21 -2.13
CA GLU A 53 -2.17 8.51 -2.41
C GLU A 53 -3.31 8.36 -3.40
N ASP A 54 -4.43 9.00 -3.12
CA ASP A 54 -5.58 9.10 -4.01
C ASP A 54 -6.02 10.55 -4.22
N THR A 55 -6.62 10.83 -5.35
CA THR A 55 -7.23 12.13 -5.66
C THR A 55 -8.76 12.08 -5.59
N GLY A 56 -9.28 11.19 -4.74
CA GLY A 56 -10.71 10.95 -4.58
C GLY A 56 -11.45 11.99 -3.74
N TYR A 57 -12.52 11.56 -3.11
CA TYR A 57 -13.41 12.46 -2.36
C TYR A 57 -12.77 13.08 -1.13
N GLY A 58 -11.68 12.50 -0.62
CA GLY A 58 -11.05 12.90 0.63
C GLY A 58 -11.93 12.61 1.85
N ILE A 59 -11.40 12.96 3.03
CA ILE A 59 -12.01 12.69 4.33
C ILE A 59 -12.26 14.01 5.04
N ALA A 60 -13.46 14.19 5.56
CA ALA A 60 -13.79 15.40 6.30
C ALA A 60 -12.98 15.48 7.61
N PRO A 61 -12.53 16.68 8.06
CA PRO A 61 -11.69 16.82 9.25
C PRO A 61 -12.27 16.20 10.52
N HIS A 62 -13.60 16.27 10.70
CA HIS A 62 -14.27 15.68 11.85
C HIS A 62 -14.28 14.14 11.82
N ALA A 63 -14.12 13.51 10.65
CA ALA A 63 -14.09 12.06 10.49
C ALA A 63 -12.68 11.48 10.71
N LEU A 64 -11.62 12.24 10.41
CA LEU A 64 -10.23 11.78 10.49
C LEU A 64 -9.86 11.09 11.82
N PRO A 65 -10.27 11.60 13.00
CA PRO A 65 -9.96 10.93 14.27
C PRO A 65 -10.60 9.55 14.42
N HIS A 66 -11.67 9.27 13.67
CA HIS A 66 -12.52 8.09 13.84
C HIS A 66 -12.34 7.01 12.76
N ILE A 67 -11.65 7.31 11.66
CA ILE A 67 -11.56 6.39 10.50
C ILE A 67 -10.92 5.04 10.82
N PHE A 68 -10.16 4.94 11.91
CA PHE A 68 -9.56 3.69 12.38
C PHE A 68 -10.40 2.96 13.45
N GLU A 69 -11.56 3.52 13.83
CA GLU A 69 -12.48 2.85 14.73
C GLU A 69 -13.24 1.73 14.01
N ARG A 70 -13.50 0.64 14.72
CA ARG A 70 -14.27 -0.49 14.15
C ARG A 70 -15.68 -0.07 13.83
N TYR A 71 -16.17 -0.48 12.66
CA TYR A 71 -17.52 -0.21 12.16
C TYR A 71 -17.80 1.28 11.86
N TYR A 72 -16.79 2.13 11.97
CA TYR A 72 -16.96 3.53 11.61
C TYR A 72 -17.07 3.69 10.10
N GLN A 73 -18.04 4.45 9.69
CA GLN A 73 -18.26 4.87 8.30
C GLN A 73 -18.60 6.35 8.32
N ALA A 74 -17.83 7.15 7.56
CA ALA A 74 -18.13 8.56 7.44
C ALA A 74 -19.49 8.76 6.75
N GLU A 75 -20.33 9.61 7.32
CA GLU A 75 -21.60 9.97 6.72
C GLU A 75 -21.37 10.85 5.49
N GLY A 76 -22.10 10.60 4.40
CA GLY A 76 -21.99 11.43 3.18
C GLY A 76 -22.65 10.83 1.96
N LYS A 77 -22.72 11.63 0.89
CA LYS A 77 -23.34 11.26 -0.40
C LYS A 77 -22.62 10.13 -1.14
N HIS A 78 -21.38 9.83 -0.74
CA HIS A 78 -20.51 8.81 -1.35
C HIS A 78 -20.30 7.62 -0.40
N GLN A 79 -21.34 7.26 0.37
CA GLN A 79 -21.32 6.12 1.27
C GLN A 79 -21.23 4.83 0.44
N ALA A 80 -20.00 4.42 0.14
CA ALA A 80 -19.75 3.17 -0.56
C ALA A 80 -19.94 2.00 0.43
N SER A 81 -20.54 0.92 -0.02
CA SER A 81 -20.76 -0.29 0.76
C SER A 81 -19.45 -0.83 1.38
N GLY A 82 -19.44 -1.11 2.67
CA GLY A 82 -18.29 -1.67 3.36
C GLY A 82 -18.63 -2.04 4.80
N SER A 83 -17.79 -2.85 5.44
CA SER A 83 -17.99 -3.28 6.82
C SER A 83 -17.54 -2.26 7.88
N GLY A 84 -16.73 -1.26 7.49
CA GLY A 84 -16.05 -0.36 8.45
C GLY A 84 -14.95 -1.05 9.26
N LEU A 85 -14.45 -2.20 8.78
CA LEU A 85 -13.41 -2.98 9.47
C LEU A 85 -12.02 -2.85 8.85
N GLY A 86 -11.92 -2.47 7.57
CA GLY A 86 -10.66 -2.48 6.82
C GLY A 86 -9.58 -1.59 7.44
N LEU A 87 -9.87 -0.32 7.69
CA LEU A 87 -8.90 0.61 8.30
C LEU A 87 -8.60 0.28 9.77
N ALA A 88 -9.59 -0.24 10.52
CA ALA A 88 -9.35 -0.73 11.88
C ALA A 88 -8.40 -1.93 11.90
N LEU A 89 -8.52 -2.83 10.91
CA LEU A 89 -7.59 -3.95 10.71
C LEU A 89 -6.19 -3.43 10.36
N VAL A 90 -6.08 -2.51 9.40
CA VAL A 90 -4.81 -1.88 9.02
C VAL A 90 -4.10 -1.28 10.24
N LYS A 91 -4.83 -0.54 11.07
CA LYS A 91 -4.28 0.05 12.31
C LYS A 91 -3.77 -1.02 13.28
N SER A 92 -4.57 -2.07 13.49
CA SER A 92 -4.21 -3.18 14.39
C SER A 92 -2.97 -3.93 13.90
N LEU A 93 -2.87 -4.18 12.60
CA LEU A 93 -1.72 -4.85 12.00
C LEU A 93 -0.46 -3.97 12.03
N ALA A 94 -0.60 -2.67 11.75
CA ALA A 94 0.51 -1.73 11.86
C ALA A 94 1.06 -1.67 13.29
N ASP A 95 0.18 -1.58 14.30
CA ASP A 95 0.56 -1.56 15.71
C ASP A 95 1.23 -2.88 16.15
N LEU A 96 0.72 -4.03 15.69
CA LEU A 96 1.30 -5.35 15.99
C LEU A 96 2.73 -5.47 15.45
N HIS A 97 3.02 -4.85 14.31
CA HIS A 97 4.35 -4.81 13.71
C HIS A 97 5.24 -3.69 14.24
N GLY A 98 4.80 -2.95 15.25
CA GLY A 98 5.53 -1.80 15.77
C GLY A 98 5.73 -0.70 14.72
N GLY A 99 4.94 -0.72 13.64
CA GLY A 99 4.94 0.27 12.59
C GLY A 99 4.13 1.52 12.97
N MET A 100 4.15 2.50 12.09
CA MET A 100 3.41 3.74 12.25
C MET A 100 2.46 3.95 11.08
N LEU A 101 1.21 4.28 11.36
CA LEU A 101 0.22 4.62 10.34
C LEU A 101 -0.17 6.09 10.48
N ARG A 102 -0.07 6.85 9.38
CA ARG A 102 -0.49 8.25 9.29
C ARG A 102 -1.48 8.41 8.15
N VAL A 103 -2.32 9.44 8.26
CA VAL A 103 -3.24 9.84 7.21
C VAL A 103 -3.27 11.36 7.13
N GLU A 104 -3.22 11.86 5.92
CA GLU A 104 -3.49 13.26 5.58
C GLU A 104 -4.57 13.27 4.51
N SER A 105 -5.60 14.09 4.70
CA SER A 105 -6.70 14.16 3.74
C SER A 105 -7.39 15.51 3.79
N GLU A 106 -7.84 15.95 2.63
CA GLU A 106 -8.66 17.15 2.45
C GLU A 106 -9.89 16.80 1.61
N LEU A 107 -11.07 17.17 2.10
CA LEU A 107 -12.32 16.89 1.42
C LEU A 107 -12.31 17.50 0.00
N GLY A 108 -12.58 16.68 -1.01
CA GLY A 108 -12.57 17.06 -2.42
C GLY A 108 -11.19 17.08 -3.09
N ARG A 109 -10.12 16.71 -2.36
CA ARG A 109 -8.76 16.63 -2.92
C ARG A 109 -8.14 15.25 -2.87
N GLY A 110 -8.66 14.37 -2.00
CA GLY A 110 -8.17 13.02 -1.83
C GLY A 110 -7.50 12.77 -0.49
N SER A 111 -6.77 11.66 -0.41
CA SER A 111 -6.13 11.20 0.82
C SER A 111 -4.73 10.66 0.56
N VAL A 112 -3.88 10.75 1.56
CA VAL A 112 -2.54 10.16 1.60
C VAL A 112 -2.44 9.31 2.85
N PHE A 113 -2.31 8.01 2.69
CA PHE A 113 -2.04 7.07 3.76
C PHE A 113 -0.57 6.68 3.74
N VAL A 114 0.10 6.76 4.88
CA VAL A 114 1.51 6.42 5.03
C VAL A 114 1.64 5.32 6.07
N PHE A 115 2.13 4.17 5.66
CA PHE A 115 2.48 3.07 6.54
C PHE A 115 4.01 2.97 6.63
N ARG A 116 4.58 3.20 7.82
CA ARG A 116 6.01 3.14 8.10
C ARG A 116 6.35 1.85 8.84
N LEU A 117 7.41 1.18 8.39
CA LEU A 117 8.05 0.05 9.04
C LEU A 117 9.50 0.43 9.40
N TRP A 118 9.95 0.00 10.58
CA TRP A 118 11.34 0.16 10.97
C TRP A 118 12.19 -0.96 10.36
N ALA A 119 13.23 -0.60 9.63
CA ALA A 119 14.08 -1.57 8.94
C ALA A 119 15.11 -2.26 9.87
N ASP A 120 15.26 -1.77 11.10
CA ASP A 120 16.12 -2.35 12.13
C ASP A 120 15.42 -3.41 13.02
N CYS A 121 14.12 -3.66 12.77
CA CYS A 121 13.32 -4.61 13.54
C CYS A 121 13.27 -5.98 12.88
N THR A 122 13.33 -7.03 13.69
CA THR A 122 13.02 -8.39 13.26
C THR A 122 11.61 -8.72 13.75
N TYR A 123 10.70 -8.99 12.81
CA TYR A 123 9.33 -9.36 13.14
C TYR A 123 9.25 -10.87 13.39
N PRO A 124 8.46 -11.34 14.37
CA PRO A 124 8.43 -12.76 14.76
C PRO A 124 8.07 -13.73 13.62
N GLU A 125 7.19 -13.28 12.71
CA GLU A 125 6.71 -14.07 11.58
C GLU A 125 7.40 -13.66 10.25
N ALA A 126 8.49 -12.88 10.30
CA ALA A 126 9.21 -12.47 9.11
C ALA A 126 9.73 -13.69 8.36
N LEU A 127 9.31 -13.85 7.11
CA LEU A 127 9.82 -14.87 6.21
C LEU A 127 11.28 -14.53 5.87
N HIS A 128 12.21 -15.32 6.37
CA HIS A 128 13.60 -15.27 5.95
C HIS A 128 13.68 -15.92 4.56
N MET A 129 13.64 -15.15 3.52
CA MET A 129 13.98 -15.63 2.18
C MET A 129 15.52 -15.79 2.11
N GLU A 130 16.04 -16.86 2.71
CA GLU A 130 17.35 -17.36 2.39
C GLU A 130 17.28 -17.99 1.00
N GLY A 131 17.81 -17.30 0.00
CA GLY A 131 18.00 -17.83 -1.35
C GLY A 131 16.92 -17.48 -2.35
N ALA A 132 16.68 -16.20 -2.60
CA ALA A 132 16.16 -15.78 -3.88
C ALA A 132 17.26 -16.05 -4.94
N THR A 133 17.28 -17.26 -5.46
CA THR A 133 17.99 -17.58 -6.70
C THR A 133 17.37 -16.76 -7.82
N GLU A 134 18.25 -16.08 -8.54
CA GLU A 134 17.99 -15.35 -9.79
C GLU A 134 16.84 -15.97 -10.57
N GLY A 135 15.71 -15.25 -10.62
CA GLY A 135 14.54 -15.65 -11.38
C GLY A 135 14.84 -15.50 -12.87
N THR A 136 14.76 -16.59 -13.55
CA THR A 136 14.88 -16.76 -15.00
C THR A 136 14.01 -15.73 -15.75
N ASP A 137 14.68 -15.01 -16.66
CA ASP A 137 14.08 -14.29 -17.79
C ASP A 137 12.94 -15.09 -18.43
N LYS A 138 11.71 -14.70 -18.20
CA LYS A 138 10.60 -15.09 -19.07
C LYS A 138 10.47 -14.05 -20.18
N LYS A 139 10.96 -14.45 -21.36
CA LYS A 139 10.71 -13.78 -22.63
C LYS A 139 9.21 -13.52 -22.80
N THR A 140 8.90 -12.26 -23.05
CA THR A 140 7.65 -11.79 -23.61
C THR A 140 7.42 -12.50 -24.96
N GLU A 141 6.46 -13.39 -25.03
CA GLU A 141 5.84 -13.81 -26.29
C GLU A 141 4.63 -12.90 -26.54
N ASP A 142 4.57 -12.38 -27.77
CA ASP A 142 3.51 -11.54 -28.29
C ASP A 142 2.13 -12.17 -28.06
N ALA A 143 1.37 -11.66 -27.10
CA ALA A 143 -0.03 -11.97 -26.91
C ALA A 143 -0.88 -10.80 -27.40
N VAL A 144 -1.81 -11.13 -28.29
CA VAL A 144 -2.88 -10.29 -28.82
C VAL A 144 -3.54 -9.51 -27.66
N ALA A 145 -3.60 -8.18 -27.78
CA ALA A 145 -4.14 -7.29 -26.76
C ALA A 145 -5.62 -7.64 -26.48
N GLU A 146 -5.87 -8.44 -25.46
CA GLU A 146 -7.14 -8.44 -24.77
C GLU A 146 -7.28 -7.07 -24.05
N ILE A 147 -8.44 -6.45 -24.19
CA ILE A 147 -8.74 -5.19 -23.50
C ILE A 147 -8.73 -5.50 -22.00
N ASP A 148 -7.66 -5.12 -21.35
CA ASP A 148 -7.52 -5.28 -19.90
C ASP A 148 -8.42 -4.28 -19.18
N ASN A 149 -9.53 -4.75 -18.61
CA ASN A 149 -10.49 -3.93 -17.86
C ASN A 149 -10.11 -3.78 -16.38
N ARG A 150 -8.95 -4.32 -15.96
CA ARG A 150 -8.48 -4.16 -14.58
C ARG A 150 -8.12 -2.68 -14.31
N PRO A 151 -8.32 -2.21 -13.07
CA PRO A 151 -7.91 -0.87 -12.69
C PRO A 151 -6.42 -0.65 -12.88
N LEU A 152 -6.02 0.55 -13.33
CA LEU A 152 -4.63 0.91 -13.49
C LEU A 152 -3.99 1.24 -12.14
N LEU A 153 -2.88 0.57 -11.82
CA LEU A 153 -2.04 0.84 -10.64
C LEU A 153 -0.66 1.31 -11.10
N LEU A 154 -0.29 2.55 -10.71
CA LEU A 154 1.06 3.06 -10.92
C LEU A 154 1.92 2.79 -9.68
N VAL A 155 2.99 2.02 -9.85
CA VAL A 155 4.01 1.77 -8.83
C VAL A 155 5.24 2.62 -9.16
N VAL A 156 5.63 3.51 -8.24
CA VAL A 156 6.81 4.36 -8.35
C VAL A 156 7.81 3.95 -7.29
N GLU A 157 8.94 3.40 -7.72
CA GLU A 157 10.00 2.89 -6.84
C GLU A 157 11.34 2.93 -7.58
N ASP A 158 12.39 3.44 -6.96
CA ASP A 158 13.73 3.57 -7.52
C ASP A 158 14.56 2.27 -7.43
N ASN A 159 14.18 1.34 -6.55
CA ASN A 159 14.79 0.02 -6.44
C ASN A 159 14.04 -1.00 -7.32
N ASP A 160 14.70 -1.51 -8.35
CA ASP A 160 14.12 -2.44 -9.33
C ASP A 160 13.54 -3.72 -8.68
N ASP A 161 14.28 -4.34 -7.74
CA ASP A 161 13.86 -5.59 -7.10
C ASP A 161 12.57 -5.41 -6.29
N ILE A 162 12.45 -4.26 -5.62
CA ILE A 162 11.27 -3.93 -4.82
C ILE A 162 10.10 -3.55 -5.71
N ARG A 163 10.36 -2.77 -6.75
CA ARG A 163 9.36 -2.39 -7.76
C ARG A 163 8.74 -3.63 -8.40
N ASP A 164 9.57 -4.57 -8.83
CA ASP A 164 9.13 -5.81 -9.47
C ASP A 164 8.37 -6.71 -8.50
N TYR A 165 8.80 -6.79 -7.23
CA TYR A 165 8.09 -7.53 -6.20
C TYR A 165 6.69 -6.94 -5.95
N VAL A 166 6.59 -5.62 -5.79
CA VAL A 166 5.30 -4.95 -5.58
C VAL A 166 4.42 -5.11 -6.81
N ALA A 167 4.96 -4.87 -8.00
CA ALA A 167 4.22 -5.03 -9.25
C ALA A 167 3.65 -6.46 -9.40
N SER A 168 4.47 -7.47 -9.18
CA SER A 168 4.04 -8.87 -9.28
C SER A 168 3.00 -9.28 -8.24
N SER A 169 3.00 -8.63 -7.08
CA SER A 169 2.02 -8.91 -6.01
C SER A 169 0.60 -8.45 -6.35
N PHE A 170 0.46 -7.53 -7.30
CA PHE A 170 -0.83 -6.93 -7.67
C PHE A 170 -1.24 -7.16 -9.13
N ASP A 171 -0.43 -7.84 -9.94
CA ASP A 171 -0.67 -8.05 -11.37
C ASP A 171 -1.94 -8.87 -11.68
N ASP A 172 -2.38 -9.71 -10.76
CA ASP A 172 -3.62 -10.47 -10.90
C ASP A 172 -4.89 -9.60 -10.79
N GLU A 173 -4.85 -8.53 -9.99
CA GLU A 173 -6.02 -7.69 -9.68
C GLU A 173 -6.00 -6.36 -10.41
N TYR A 174 -4.82 -5.87 -10.81
CA TYR A 174 -4.61 -4.54 -11.39
C TYR A 174 -3.82 -4.64 -12.70
N HIS A 175 -4.03 -3.67 -13.58
CA HIS A 175 -3.08 -3.38 -14.65
C HIS A 175 -1.95 -2.53 -14.08
N VAL A 176 -0.81 -3.16 -13.77
CA VAL A 176 0.29 -2.50 -13.07
C VAL A 176 1.21 -1.80 -14.08
N VAL A 177 1.48 -0.52 -13.84
CA VAL A 177 2.47 0.28 -14.57
C VAL A 177 3.53 0.74 -13.58
N THR A 178 4.80 0.56 -13.93
CA THR A 178 5.94 0.92 -13.09
C THR A 178 6.67 2.14 -13.64
N ALA A 179 7.23 2.98 -12.76
CA ALA A 179 8.05 4.15 -13.11
C ALA A 179 9.25 4.28 -12.17
#